data_1f1e66c0983a9f59df72ed04d3ce24dc
#
_entry.id   1f1e66c0983a9f59df72ed04d3ce24dc
#
_cell.length_a   1.000
_cell.length_b   1.000
_cell.length_c   1.000
_cell.angle_alpha   90.00
_cell.angle_beta   90.00
_cell.angle_gamma   90.00
#
_symmetry.space_group_name_H-M   'P 1'
#
loop_
_entity.id
_entity.type
_entity.pdbx_description
1 polymer ?
#
loop_
_entity_poly.entity_id
_entity_poly.type
_entity_poly.pdbx_seq_one_letter_code
_entity_poly.pdbx_strand_id
1 'polypeptide(L)'
;MASLQLQHIIFTSLLLFFISPCLAQPSFRPRALVLPVSKDASTLQYVTTFNQRTPLVPVNVVVDLGGRYLWVDCDRGYVSSTLRRPRCGSAECSLAGANGCGGNVCSIGPDNTVTNSGGPGEVAQDVVSLNSTDGRNPGRSVTVPRFIFACATTSILQGLATGVVGMAGFGRYNIGLPQQFAAAFSFRRKFAVCLSSSTSARGVIFFGDGPYVFLPGVDASDSLTFTPLFINPISTAPSFPLGEPSAEYFIGVKSIKVNEKAVPVNTTLLSINREGVGGTKISTVNPYTVLEASIFKAVTEAFINEAAARNISRVAGVAPFEVCFSSRNIGSTRLGAAVPWIDLVLQNEDVFWRIFGANSMVEVNSDVLCLGFVNGGANPRTSIVIGGYQLENNLVQFDLASSRLGFSSTLLGRQTTCANFNFTSNA
;
A
#
# COMPACT_ATOMS: atom_id res chain seq x y z
N MET A 1 -65.35 -38.51 23.22
CA MET A 1 -64.22 -38.69 22.29
C MET A 1 -64.04 -37.51 21.31
N ALA A 2 -65.06 -36.86 20.84
CA ALA A 2 -64.94 -35.71 19.93
C ALA A 2 -64.32 -34.42 20.58
N SER A 3 -64.50 -34.21 21.88
CA SER A 3 -63.96 -33.04 22.60
C SER A 3 -62.42 -33.11 22.79
N LEU A 4 -61.84 -34.31 22.96
CA LEU A 4 -60.37 -34.48 23.11
C LEU A 4 -59.63 -34.29 21.76
N GLN A 5 -60.24 -34.68 20.66
CA GLN A 5 -59.65 -34.52 19.35
C GLN A 5 -59.64 -33.04 18.91
N LEU A 6 -60.64 -32.27 19.28
CA LEU A 6 -60.68 -30.84 18.96
C LEU A 6 -59.64 -30.05 19.76
N GLN A 7 -59.38 -30.40 21.01
CA GLN A 7 -58.31 -29.76 21.81
C GLN A 7 -56.91 -30.04 21.27
N HIS A 8 -56.66 -31.26 20.77
CA HIS A 8 -55.36 -31.63 20.17
C HIS A 8 -55.13 -30.88 18.84
N ILE A 9 -56.16 -30.68 18.02
CA ILE A 9 -56.05 -29.95 16.76
C ILE A 9 -55.81 -28.46 17.02
N ILE A 10 -56.44 -27.88 18.03
CA ILE A 10 -56.23 -26.46 18.39
C ILE A 10 -54.80 -26.25 18.98
N PHE A 11 -54.32 -27.18 19.80
CA PHE A 11 -52.96 -27.09 20.37
C PHE A 11 -51.85 -27.28 19.34
N THR A 12 -52.03 -28.17 18.36
CA THR A 12 -51.08 -28.38 17.26
C THR A 12 -51.09 -27.20 16.27
N SER A 13 -52.26 -26.58 16.00
CA SER A 13 -52.30 -25.38 15.16
C SER A 13 -51.75 -24.12 15.86
N LEU A 14 -51.85 -23.99 17.18
CA LEU A 14 -51.20 -22.91 17.92
C LEU A 14 -49.69 -23.07 17.97
N LEU A 15 -49.15 -24.29 18.07
CA LEU A 15 -47.69 -24.56 18.04
C LEU A 15 -47.06 -24.25 16.67
N LEU A 16 -47.82 -24.43 15.57
CA LEU A 16 -47.33 -24.13 14.21
C LEU A 16 -47.26 -22.64 13.90
N PHE A 17 -48.03 -21.78 14.63
CA PHE A 17 -47.94 -20.32 14.46
C PHE A 17 -46.76 -19.65 15.15
N PHE A 18 -46.05 -20.34 16.06
CA PHE A 18 -44.88 -19.80 16.75
C PHE A 18 -43.56 -20.19 16.11
N ILE A 19 -43.55 -21.05 15.08
CA ILE A 19 -42.37 -21.26 14.24
C ILE A 19 -42.45 -20.29 13.07
N SER A 20 -42.38 -18.98 13.36
CA SER A 20 -41.94 -18.02 12.36
C SER A 20 -40.49 -18.41 12.05
N PRO A 21 -40.15 -18.86 10.83
CA PRO A 21 -38.76 -18.99 10.49
C PRO A 21 -38.21 -17.57 10.60
N CYS A 22 -37.36 -17.34 11.59
CA CYS A 22 -36.47 -16.20 11.60
C CYS A 22 -35.56 -16.39 10.37
N LEU A 23 -36.07 -16.01 9.19
CA LEU A 23 -35.30 -15.86 7.99
C LEU A 23 -34.28 -14.77 8.31
N ALA A 24 -33.18 -15.19 8.92
CA ALA A 24 -32.02 -14.33 9.02
C ALA A 24 -31.74 -13.85 7.60
N GLN A 25 -32.05 -12.60 7.32
CA GLN A 25 -31.67 -12.00 6.04
C GLN A 25 -30.18 -12.27 5.88
N PRO A 26 -29.73 -12.85 4.76
CA PRO A 26 -28.32 -13.12 4.56
C PRO A 26 -27.59 -11.78 4.72
N SER A 27 -26.80 -11.68 5.79
CA SER A 27 -26.03 -10.49 6.06
C SER A 27 -25.13 -10.25 4.84
N PHE A 28 -25.23 -9.07 4.22
CA PHE A 28 -24.38 -8.72 3.08
C PHE A 28 -22.91 -8.88 3.48
N ARG A 29 -22.21 -9.76 2.79
CA ARG A 29 -20.80 -10.01 3.02
C ARG A 29 -20.02 -9.58 1.78
N PRO A 30 -19.22 -8.51 1.85
CA PRO A 30 -18.44 -8.05 0.71
C PRO A 30 -17.37 -9.08 0.36
N ARG A 31 -17.11 -9.25 -0.93
CA ARG A 31 -15.99 -10.06 -1.44
C ARG A 31 -14.71 -9.27 -1.55
N ALA A 32 -14.83 -7.97 -1.70
CA ALA A 32 -13.72 -7.01 -1.78
C ALA A 32 -14.16 -5.65 -1.25
N LEU A 33 -13.17 -4.83 -0.87
CA LEU A 33 -13.37 -3.45 -0.42
C LEU A 33 -12.51 -2.52 -1.27
N VAL A 34 -12.87 -1.24 -1.28
CA VAL A 34 -12.15 -0.23 -2.06
C VAL A 34 -11.96 1.06 -1.28
N LEU A 35 -10.78 1.67 -1.46
CA LEU A 35 -10.45 3.01 -0.97
C LEU A 35 -9.90 3.86 -2.12
N PRO A 36 -10.26 5.16 -2.17
CA PRO A 36 -9.58 6.11 -3.03
C PRO A 36 -8.19 6.41 -2.47
N VAL A 37 -7.24 6.73 -3.33
CA VAL A 37 -5.91 7.22 -2.95
C VAL A 37 -5.54 8.42 -3.81
N SER A 38 -5.14 9.52 -3.19
CA SER A 38 -4.74 10.77 -3.86
C SER A 38 -3.27 11.04 -3.61
N LYS A 39 -2.58 11.63 -4.59
CA LYS A 39 -1.21 12.10 -4.44
C LYS A 39 -1.22 13.55 -3.96
N ASP A 40 -0.58 13.83 -2.83
CA ASP A 40 -0.38 15.20 -2.34
C ASP A 40 0.69 15.90 -3.18
N ALA A 41 0.38 17.09 -3.68
CA ALA A 41 1.25 17.80 -4.61
C ALA A 41 2.51 18.37 -3.95
N SER A 42 2.46 18.67 -2.66
CA SER A 42 3.56 19.32 -1.93
C SER A 42 4.57 18.31 -1.35
N THR A 43 4.07 17.18 -0.86
CA THR A 43 4.89 16.16 -0.19
C THR A 43 5.11 14.92 -1.04
N LEU A 44 4.37 14.77 -2.14
CA LEU A 44 4.31 13.58 -3.01
C LEU A 44 3.85 12.30 -2.27
N GLN A 45 3.31 12.46 -1.07
CA GLN A 45 2.75 11.36 -0.29
C GLN A 45 1.40 10.91 -0.87
N TYR A 46 1.08 9.65 -0.69
CA TYR A 46 -0.20 9.07 -1.09
C TYR A 46 -1.12 9.03 0.12
N VAL A 47 -2.27 9.69 0.00
CA VAL A 47 -3.26 9.85 1.08
C VAL A 47 -4.52 9.11 0.73
N THR A 48 -5.02 8.29 1.63
CA THR A 48 -6.31 7.62 1.52
C THR A 48 -7.31 8.18 2.53
N THR A 49 -8.59 8.02 2.22
CA THR A 49 -9.69 8.48 3.07
C THR A 49 -10.68 7.35 3.32
N PHE A 50 -11.04 7.13 4.58
CA PHE A 50 -12.13 6.26 5.01
C PHE A 50 -12.87 6.91 6.17
N ASN A 51 -14.01 6.34 6.59
CA ASN A 51 -14.75 6.86 7.73
C ASN A 51 -14.38 6.10 9.01
N GLN A 52 -14.22 6.82 10.11
CA GLN A 52 -13.91 6.28 11.43
C GLN A 52 -14.77 6.97 12.49
N ARG A 53 -14.92 6.36 13.68
CA ARG A 53 -15.63 6.90 14.85
C ARG A 53 -17.16 6.73 14.80
N THR A 54 -17.81 7.10 15.90
CA THR A 54 -19.27 7.23 15.98
C THR A 54 -19.63 8.58 16.63
N PRO A 55 -20.30 9.50 15.90
CA PRO A 55 -20.72 9.36 14.50
C PRO A 55 -19.53 9.26 13.52
N LEU A 56 -19.76 8.66 12.36
CA LEU A 56 -18.74 8.48 11.32
C LEU A 56 -18.23 9.83 10.82
N VAL A 57 -16.92 9.99 10.81
CA VAL A 57 -16.22 11.14 10.21
C VAL A 57 -15.15 10.66 9.22
N PRO A 58 -14.95 11.37 8.11
CA PRO A 58 -13.84 11.05 7.19
C PRO A 58 -12.51 11.34 7.87
N VAL A 59 -11.56 10.41 7.73
CA VAL A 59 -10.18 10.56 8.20
C VAL A 59 -9.22 10.37 7.03
N ASN A 60 -8.28 11.29 6.89
CA ASN A 60 -7.23 11.26 5.90
C ASN A 60 -5.94 10.73 6.54
N VAL A 61 -5.33 9.73 5.92
CA VAL A 61 -4.12 9.10 6.44
C VAL A 61 -3.15 8.81 5.30
N VAL A 62 -1.86 8.90 5.55
CA VAL A 62 -0.82 8.55 4.58
C VAL A 62 -0.78 7.03 4.40
N VAL A 63 -0.73 6.57 3.16
CA VAL A 63 -0.60 5.14 2.81
C VAL A 63 0.84 4.69 3.01
N ASP A 64 1.05 3.73 3.91
CA ASP A 64 2.36 3.16 4.19
C ASP A 64 2.35 1.63 3.98
N LEU A 65 2.94 1.18 2.88
CA LEU A 65 3.07 -0.25 2.58
C LEU A 65 3.92 -1.00 3.61
N GLY A 66 4.87 -0.31 4.25
CA GLY A 66 5.73 -0.88 5.28
C GLY A 66 5.22 -0.71 6.70
N GLY A 67 4.25 0.17 6.92
CA GLY A 67 3.69 0.47 8.23
C GLY A 67 2.98 -0.72 8.86
N ARG A 68 3.19 -0.92 10.15
CA ARG A 68 2.64 -2.08 10.88
C ARG A 68 1.11 -2.05 10.98
N TYR A 69 0.53 -0.89 11.26
CA TYR A 69 -0.89 -0.73 11.56
C TYR A 69 -1.35 0.71 11.30
N LEU A 70 -2.66 0.91 11.37
CA LEU A 70 -3.26 2.24 11.41
C LEU A 70 -2.87 2.93 12.72
N TRP A 71 -2.39 4.17 12.63
CA TRP A 71 -2.36 5.06 13.77
C TRP A 71 -2.96 6.42 13.41
N VAL A 72 -3.61 7.05 14.36
CA VAL A 72 -4.21 8.38 14.22
C VAL A 72 -3.93 9.24 15.45
N ASP A 73 -3.85 10.54 15.24
CA ASP A 73 -3.76 11.53 16.32
C ASP A 73 -5.04 11.49 17.17
N CYS A 74 -4.88 11.16 18.45
CA CYS A 74 -5.98 11.15 19.41
C CYS A 74 -5.89 12.32 20.42
N ASP A 75 -4.84 13.12 20.41
CA ASP A 75 -4.70 14.26 21.31
C ASP A 75 -5.62 15.41 20.90
N ARG A 76 -5.89 15.53 19.61
CA ARG A 76 -6.69 16.63 19.06
C ARG A 76 -7.97 16.16 18.43
N GLY A 77 -9.09 16.45 19.10
CA GLY A 77 -10.43 16.31 18.51
C GLY A 77 -10.88 14.88 18.16
N TYR A 78 -10.24 13.85 18.77
CA TYR A 78 -10.74 12.50 18.62
C TYR A 78 -11.93 12.25 19.55
N VAL A 79 -13.14 12.45 19.04
CA VAL A 79 -14.39 12.22 19.77
C VAL A 79 -15.15 11.07 19.12
N SER A 80 -15.49 10.04 19.90
CA SER A 80 -16.27 8.89 19.43
C SER A 80 -16.97 8.21 20.60
N SER A 81 -18.25 7.93 20.46
CA SER A 81 -19.04 7.19 21.46
C SER A 81 -18.71 5.69 21.51
N THR A 82 -18.03 5.17 20.48
CA THR A 82 -17.65 3.76 20.36
C THR A 82 -16.17 3.51 20.62
N LEU A 83 -15.37 4.55 20.89
CA LEU A 83 -13.96 4.39 21.24
C LEU A 83 -13.80 3.51 22.48
N ARG A 84 -12.93 2.51 22.36
CA ARG A 84 -12.55 1.61 23.46
C ARG A 84 -11.04 1.55 23.57
N ARG A 85 -10.55 1.49 24.81
CA ARG A 85 -9.14 1.20 25.12
C ARG A 85 -9.09 -0.19 25.74
N PRO A 86 -8.50 -1.19 25.06
CA PRO A 86 -8.35 -2.53 25.59
C PRO A 86 -7.55 -2.53 26.89
N ARG A 87 -7.97 -3.38 27.85
CA ARG A 87 -7.29 -3.52 29.12
C ARG A 87 -5.99 -4.30 28.95
N CYS A 88 -5.03 -4.02 29.79
CA CYS A 88 -3.78 -4.79 29.90
C CYS A 88 -4.05 -6.29 30.00
N GLY A 89 -3.27 -7.08 29.24
CA GLY A 89 -3.42 -8.53 29.20
C GLY A 89 -4.59 -9.04 28.36
N SER A 90 -5.37 -8.16 27.71
CA SER A 90 -6.42 -8.60 26.80
C SER A 90 -5.86 -9.21 25.50
N ALA A 91 -6.70 -9.97 24.81
CA ALA A 91 -6.34 -10.56 23.52
C ALA A 91 -6.02 -9.50 22.46
N GLU A 92 -6.70 -8.37 22.51
CA GLU A 92 -6.46 -7.24 21.61
C GLU A 92 -5.07 -6.63 21.82
N CYS A 93 -4.64 -6.50 23.09
CA CYS A 93 -3.29 -6.03 23.39
C CYS A 93 -2.22 -6.99 22.87
N SER A 94 -2.42 -8.28 23.07
CA SER A 94 -1.52 -9.32 22.55
C SER A 94 -1.49 -9.33 21.02
N LEU A 95 -2.66 -9.20 20.37
CA LEU A 95 -2.78 -9.15 18.91
C LEU A 95 -2.07 -7.91 18.33
N ALA A 96 -2.17 -6.78 19.04
CA ALA A 96 -1.50 -5.53 18.68
C ALA A 96 0.01 -5.55 18.94
N GLY A 97 0.54 -6.57 19.60
CA GLY A 97 1.95 -6.60 20.01
C GLY A 97 2.29 -5.47 20.97
N ALA A 98 1.36 -5.15 21.89
CA ALA A 98 1.58 -4.09 22.87
C ALA A 98 2.81 -4.37 23.73
N ASN A 99 3.68 -3.38 23.88
CA ASN A 99 4.99 -3.48 24.52
C ASN A 99 5.03 -2.93 25.95
N GLY A 100 3.87 -2.50 26.48
CA GLY A 100 3.76 -1.93 27.81
C GLY A 100 2.32 -1.82 28.29
N CYS A 101 2.18 -1.34 29.52
CA CYS A 101 0.92 -1.20 30.20
C CYS A 101 1.00 0.00 31.18
N GLY A 102 0.16 0.99 30.98
CA GLY A 102 0.06 2.16 31.84
C GLY A 102 -1.40 2.49 32.15
N GLY A 103 -1.75 2.69 33.45
CA GLY A 103 -3.13 3.00 33.83
C GLY A 103 -4.17 1.97 33.36
N ASN A 104 -3.80 0.68 33.27
CA ASN A 104 -4.60 -0.42 32.76
C ASN A 104 -4.93 -0.33 31.25
N VAL A 105 -4.18 0.46 30.48
CA VAL A 105 -4.27 0.57 29.01
C VAL A 105 -2.97 0.05 28.38
N CYS A 106 -3.09 -0.63 27.25
CA CYS A 106 -1.94 -1.18 26.53
C CYS A 106 -1.20 -0.08 25.77
N SER A 107 0.11 0.00 25.98
CA SER A 107 0.99 0.91 25.24
C SER A 107 1.49 0.26 23.94
N ILE A 108 1.58 1.06 22.90
CA ILE A 108 2.10 0.68 21.59
C ILE A 108 2.88 1.87 21.00
N GLY A 109 3.97 1.60 20.26
CA GLY A 109 4.77 2.65 19.63
C GLY A 109 4.40 2.85 18.17
N PRO A 110 3.60 3.86 17.79
CA PRO A 110 3.38 4.21 16.40
C PRO A 110 4.62 4.81 15.76
N ASP A 111 4.83 4.51 14.47
CA ASP A 111 5.95 4.97 13.66
C ASP A 111 5.48 5.93 12.57
N ASN A 112 6.16 7.06 12.43
CA ASN A 112 6.13 7.88 11.24
C ASN A 112 7.32 7.52 10.37
N THR A 113 7.07 6.69 9.35
CA THR A 113 8.11 6.17 8.45
C THR A 113 8.59 7.20 7.42
N VAL A 114 7.87 8.32 7.25
CA VAL A 114 8.30 9.45 6.41
C VAL A 114 9.49 10.18 7.05
N THR A 115 9.45 10.38 8.35
CA THR A 115 10.51 11.07 9.11
C THR A 115 11.43 10.13 9.87
N ASN A 116 11.18 8.81 9.78
CA ASN A 116 11.86 7.78 10.58
C ASN A 116 11.82 8.07 12.08
N SER A 117 10.68 8.54 12.58
CA SER A 117 10.46 8.84 13.99
C SER A 117 9.35 7.96 14.56
N GLY A 118 9.38 7.74 15.85
CA GLY A 118 8.33 7.05 16.60
C GLY A 118 7.85 7.88 17.77
N GLY A 119 6.74 7.52 18.34
CA GLY A 119 6.16 8.20 19.49
C GLY A 119 5.41 7.27 20.43
N PRO A 120 4.99 7.79 21.60
CA PRO A 120 4.11 7.04 22.47
C PRO A 120 2.72 6.92 21.86
N GLY A 121 2.05 5.82 22.17
CA GLY A 121 0.68 5.58 21.76
C GLY A 121 0.01 4.52 22.63
N GLU A 122 -1.30 4.44 22.49
CA GLU A 122 -2.16 3.49 23.16
C GLU A 122 -2.89 2.63 22.15
N VAL A 123 -3.10 1.35 22.46
CA VAL A 123 -3.99 0.49 21.67
C VAL A 123 -5.41 0.97 21.84
N ALA A 124 -6.09 1.18 20.75
CA ALA A 124 -7.49 1.59 20.71
C ALA A 124 -8.30 0.72 19.73
N GLN A 125 -9.61 0.70 19.93
CA GLN A 125 -10.58 0.12 19.01
C GLN A 125 -11.68 1.12 18.72
N ASP A 126 -12.09 1.23 17.47
CA ASP A 126 -13.25 2.02 17.08
C ASP A 126 -13.89 1.48 15.78
N VAL A 127 -14.97 2.09 15.39
CA VAL A 127 -15.64 1.82 14.13
C VAL A 127 -14.80 2.34 12.96
N VAL A 128 -14.62 1.51 11.94
CA VAL A 128 -14.07 1.90 10.63
C VAL A 128 -15.07 1.49 9.55
N SER A 129 -15.37 2.39 8.63
CA SER A 129 -16.30 2.16 7.52
C SER A 129 -15.69 2.58 6.19
N LEU A 130 -15.87 1.73 5.17
CA LEU A 130 -15.44 1.95 3.81
C LEU A 130 -16.37 1.22 2.83
N ASN A 131 -16.17 1.41 1.53
CA ASN A 131 -17.06 0.81 0.55
C ASN A 131 -16.64 -0.61 0.17
N SER A 132 -17.61 -1.50 -0.02
CA SER A 132 -17.42 -2.73 -0.78
C SER A 132 -17.18 -2.42 -2.25
N THR A 133 -16.76 -3.43 -3.03
CA THR A 133 -16.63 -3.30 -4.48
C THR A 133 -16.85 -4.65 -5.16
N ASP A 134 -17.27 -4.61 -6.41
CA ASP A 134 -17.26 -5.71 -7.36
C ASP A 134 -15.99 -5.72 -8.22
N GLY A 135 -15.05 -4.79 -7.95
CA GLY A 135 -13.83 -4.56 -8.70
C GLY A 135 -13.96 -3.58 -9.86
N ARG A 136 -15.18 -3.06 -10.12
CA ARG A 136 -15.47 -2.06 -11.17
C ARG A 136 -15.87 -0.71 -10.58
N ASN A 137 -16.67 -0.74 -9.53
CA ASN A 137 -17.22 0.43 -8.85
C ASN A 137 -17.27 0.22 -7.34
N PRO A 138 -17.33 1.29 -6.54
CA PRO A 138 -17.72 1.18 -5.15
C PRO A 138 -19.16 0.68 -5.02
N GLY A 139 -19.37 -0.22 -4.08
CA GLY A 139 -20.66 -0.72 -3.69
C GLY A 139 -21.13 -0.13 -2.36
N ARG A 140 -21.89 -0.91 -1.58
CA ARG A 140 -22.42 -0.50 -0.28
C ARG A 140 -21.29 -0.22 0.71
N SER A 141 -21.50 0.78 1.57
CA SER A 141 -20.65 0.99 2.74
C SER A 141 -20.78 -0.19 3.72
N VAL A 142 -19.66 -0.64 4.23
CA VAL A 142 -19.55 -1.72 5.21
C VAL A 142 -18.70 -1.27 6.38
N THR A 143 -18.91 -1.88 7.56
CA THR A 143 -18.37 -1.40 8.81
C THR A 143 -17.65 -2.51 9.56
N VAL A 144 -16.47 -2.20 10.10
CA VAL A 144 -15.75 -3.01 11.09
C VAL A 144 -15.93 -2.32 12.45
N PRO A 145 -16.72 -2.88 13.37
CA PRO A 145 -17.10 -2.17 14.60
C PRO A 145 -15.99 -2.10 15.66
N ARG A 146 -14.96 -2.93 15.56
CA ARG A 146 -13.85 -3.04 16.51
C ARG A 146 -12.51 -3.09 15.79
N PHE A 147 -12.26 -2.12 14.93
CA PHE A 147 -10.99 -2.01 14.24
C PHE A 147 -9.91 -1.57 15.23
N ILE A 148 -8.83 -2.33 15.34
CA ILE A 148 -7.71 -2.05 16.25
C ILE A 148 -6.74 -1.09 15.57
N PHE A 149 -6.34 -0.04 16.28
CA PHE A 149 -5.39 0.95 15.81
C PHE A 149 -4.58 1.52 16.97
N ALA A 150 -3.56 2.33 16.68
CA ALA A 150 -2.85 3.07 17.70
C ALA A 150 -3.37 4.50 17.79
N CYS A 151 -3.80 4.92 18.99
CA CYS A 151 -3.98 6.31 19.34
C CYS A 151 -2.61 6.93 19.59
N ALA A 152 -2.19 7.84 18.71
CA ALA A 152 -0.90 8.49 18.71
C ALA A 152 -0.98 9.93 19.22
N THR A 153 0.16 10.50 19.57
CA THR A 153 0.27 11.92 19.93
C THR A 153 0.43 12.79 18.68
N THR A 154 -0.01 14.05 18.76
CA THR A 154 0.10 15.02 17.66
C THR A 154 1.55 15.22 17.18
N SER A 155 2.53 15.05 18.04
CA SER A 155 3.95 15.29 17.74
C SER A 155 4.49 14.45 16.57
N ILE A 156 3.95 13.24 16.35
CA ILE A 156 4.42 12.36 15.26
C ILE A 156 3.77 12.66 13.90
N LEU A 157 2.91 13.66 13.79
CA LEU A 157 2.35 14.11 12.50
C LEU A 157 3.35 14.93 11.66
N GLN A 158 4.49 15.31 12.24
CA GLN A 158 5.49 16.13 11.55
C GLN A 158 5.93 15.49 10.22
N GLY A 159 6.00 16.30 9.17
CA GLY A 159 6.42 15.85 7.82
C GLY A 159 5.35 15.13 7.01
N LEU A 160 4.16 14.89 7.57
CA LEU A 160 3.04 14.35 6.82
C LEU A 160 2.31 15.44 6.02
N ALA A 161 1.60 15.04 4.98
CA ALA A 161 0.79 15.93 4.14
C ALA A 161 -0.23 16.73 4.98
N THR A 162 -0.54 17.93 4.54
CA THR A 162 -1.48 18.80 5.26
C THR A 162 -2.87 18.17 5.34
N GLY A 163 -3.47 18.22 6.53
CA GLY A 163 -4.83 17.70 6.77
C GLY A 163 -4.93 16.19 6.99
N VAL A 164 -3.79 15.46 7.03
CA VAL A 164 -3.79 14.08 7.49
C VAL A 164 -3.69 14.01 9.00
N VAL A 165 -4.27 12.95 9.57
CA VAL A 165 -4.32 12.73 11.01
C VAL A 165 -3.52 11.49 11.45
N GLY A 166 -2.76 10.86 10.54
CA GLY A 166 -1.99 9.66 10.82
C GLY A 166 -1.54 8.92 9.59
N MET A 167 -1.20 7.64 9.78
CA MET A 167 -0.76 6.76 8.69
C MET A 167 -1.52 5.43 8.71
N ALA A 168 -1.85 4.94 7.53
CA ALA A 168 -2.47 3.64 7.30
C ALA A 168 -1.37 2.62 7.00
N GLY A 169 -1.11 1.73 7.95
CA GLY A 169 -0.14 0.65 7.79
C GLY A 169 -0.71 -0.55 7.06
N PHE A 170 -0.12 -0.86 5.92
CA PHE A 170 -0.47 -2.01 5.06
C PHE A 170 0.48 -3.20 5.24
N GLY A 171 1.48 -3.07 6.11
CA GLY A 171 2.51 -4.07 6.31
C GLY A 171 2.00 -5.41 6.85
N ARG A 172 2.90 -6.40 6.89
CA ARG A 172 2.64 -7.76 7.37
C ARG A 172 2.61 -7.81 8.90
N TYR A 173 1.64 -7.18 9.51
CA TYR A 173 1.47 -7.17 10.95
C TYR A 173 0.07 -7.61 11.33
N ASN A 174 -0.11 -8.22 12.51
CA ASN A 174 -1.40 -8.84 12.89
C ASN A 174 -2.58 -7.87 12.83
N ILE A 175 -2.36 -6.59 13.17
CA ILE A 175 -3.37 -5.54 13.13
C ILE A 175 -3.17 -4.56 11.95
N GLY A 176 -2.41 -4.94 10.91
CA GLY A 176 -2.36 -4.19 9.64
C GLY A 176 -3.73 -4.13 8.97
N LEU A 177 -3.95 -3.11 8.15
CA LEU A 177 -5.25 -2.94 7.48
C LEU A 177 -5.69 -4.18 6.68
N PRO A 178 -4.83 -4.78 5.82
CA PRO A 178 -5.24 -5.93 5.03
C PRO A 178 -5.64 -7.13 5.88
N GLN A 179 -4.96 -7.36 7.01
CA GLN A 179 -5.22 -8.47 7.92
C GLN A 179 -6.56 -8.29 8.62
N GLN A 180 -6.83 -7.09 9.15
CA GLN A 180 -8.08 -6.82 9.85
C GLN A 180 -9.29 -6.87 8.93
N PHE A 181 -9.21 -6.30 7.73
CA PHE A 181 -10.32 -6.37 6.76
C PHE A 181 -10.54 -7.81 6.27
N ALA A 182 -9.47 -8.55 5.98
CA ALA A 182 -9.60 -9.96 5.62
C ALA A 182 -10.26 -10.80 6.71
N ALA A 183 -9.92 -10.56 7.99
CA ALA A 183 -10.53 -11.22 9.13
C ALA A 183 -12.01 -10.83 9.31
N ALA A 184 -12.33 -9.53 9.23
CA ALA A 184 -13.68 -9.02 9.43
C ALA A 184 -14.68 -9.54 8.39
N PHE A 185 -14.25 -9.66 7.13
CA PHE A 185 -15.14 -10.03 6.02
C PHE A 185 -14.84 -11.43 5.45
N SER A 186 -13.85 -12.14 5.98
CA SER A 186 -13.47 -13.51 5.58
C SER A 186 -13.14 -13.69 4.10
N PHE A 187 -12.48 -12.70 3.51
CA PHE A 187 -11.84 -12.87 2.21
C PHE A 187 -10.35 -13.18 2.35
N ARG A 188 -9.70 -13.55 1.25
CA ARG A 188 -8.26 -13.85 1.26
C ARG A 188 -7.45 -12.64 1.67
N ARG A 189 -6.36 -12.86 2.42
CA ARG A 189 -5.39 -11.82 2.75
C ARG A 189 -4.64 -11.37 1.50
N LYS A 190 -5.27 -10.50 0.76
CA LYS A 190 -4.81 -9.94 -0.51
C LYS A 190 -5.28 -8.50 -0.62
N PHE A 191 -4.43 -7.64 -1.14
CA PHE A 191 -4.79 -6.28 -1.49
C PHE A 191 -4.03 -5.85 -2.74
N ALA A 192 -4.50 -4.83 -3.42
CA ALA A 192 -3.82 -4.25 -4.57
C ALA A 192 -3.83 -2.73 -4.50
N VAL A 193 -2.74 -2.12 -4.93
CA VAL A 193 -2.56 -0.67 -4.97
C VAL A 193 -2.34 -0.25 -6.41
N CYS A 194 -3.05 0.78 -6.84
CA CYS A 194 -2.88 1.43 -8.14
C CYS A 194 -2.82 2.93 -7.92
N LEU A 195 -1.60 3.48 -7.91
CA LEU A 195 -1.35 4.89 -7.60
C LEU A 195 -1.48 5.75 -8.87
N SER A 196 -2.24 6.83 -8.79
CA SER A 196 -2.31 7.81 -9.87
C SER A 196 -1.04 8.66 -9.93
N SER A 197 -0.54 8.94 -11.14
CA SER A 197 0.53 9.92 -11.37
C SER A 197 0.05 11.36 -11.24
N SER A 198 -1.27 11.58 -11.31
CA SER A 198 -1.89 12.90 -11.21
C SER A 198 -2.15 13.29 -9.76
N THR A 199 -1.91 14.55 -9.42
CA THR A 199 -2.29 15.16 -8.13
C THR A 199 -3.76 15.61 -8.10
N SER A 200 -4.44 15.62 -9.25
CA SER A 200 -5.86 16.01 -9.38
C SER A 200 -6.81 14.83 -9.60
N ALA A 201 -6.29 13.62 -9.87
CA ALA A 201 -7.09 12.42 -10.10
C ALA A 201 -6.68 11.32 -9.13
N ARG A 202 -7.68 10.58 -8.64
CA ARG A 202 -7.49 9.54 -7.63
C ARG A 202 -7.05 8.22 -8.26
N GLY A 203 -6.11 7.53 -7.63
CA GLY A 203 -5.88 6.11 -7.77
C GLY A 203 -6.79 5.32 -6.84
N VAL A 204 -6.52 4.01 -6.72
CA VAL A 204 -7.40 3.07 -6.01
C VAL A 204 -6.59 2.05 -5.22
N ILE A 205 -7.12 1.65 -4.06
CA ILE A 205 -6.64 0.53 -3.26
C ILE A 205 -7.79 -0.46 -3.11
N PHE A 206 -7.53 -1.73 -3.40
CA PHE A 206 -8.48 -2.83 -3.25
C PHE A 206 -8.04 -3.74 -2.10
N PHE A 207 -8.99 -4.30 -1.36
CA PHE A 207 -8.78 -5.40 -0.42
C PHE A 207 -9.63 -6.59 -0.84
N GLY A 208 -9.06 -7.79 -0.85
CA GLY A 208 -9.66 -8.99 -1.36
C GLY A 208 -9.23 -9.33 -2.80
N ASP A 209 -9.94 -10.24 -3.44
CA ASP A 209 -9.64 -10.65 -4.82
C ASP A 209 -10.20 -9.66 -5.85
N GLY A 210 -9.59 -9.69 -7.06
CA GLY A 210 -10.13 -8.99 -8.23
C GLY A 210 -11.53 -9.47 -8.64
N PRO A 211 -12.08 -8.96 -9.75
CA PRO A 211 -11.36 -8.26 -10.83
C PRO A 211 -10.92 -6.85 -10.44
N TYR A 212 -9.97 -6.27 -11.21
CA TYR A 212 -9.51 -4.88 -11.04
C TYR A 212 -9.74 -4.14 -12.36
N VAL A 213 -10.94 -3.62 -12.54
CA VAL A 213 -11.41 -3.09 -13.82
C VAL A 213 -11.29 -1.57 -13.87
N PHE A 214 -10.58 -1.09 -14.88
CA PHE A 214 -10.39 0.32 -15.17
C PHE A 214 -11.06 0.70 -16.50
N LEU A 215 -11.56 1.94 -16.61
CA LEU A 215 -12.13 2.41 -17.87
C LEU A 215 -11.10 2.36 -19.01
N PRO A 216 -11.51 2.00 -20.22
CA PRO A 216 -12.87 1.72 -20.70
C PRO A 216 -13.36 0.25 -20.51
N GLY A 217 -12.89 -0.49 -19.53
CA GLY A 217 -13.28 -1.86 -19.26
C GLY A 217 -12.12 -2.85 -19.20
N VAL A 218 -10.91 -2.33 -18.96
CA VAL A 218 -9.68 -3.14 -18.87
C VAL A 218 -9.61 -3.81 -17.51
N ASP A 219 -9.68 -5.14 -17.45
CA ASP A 219 -9.31 -5.88 -16.24
C ASP A 219 -7.78 -6.01 -16.16
N ALA A 220 -7.19 -5.35 -15.18
CA ALA A 220 -5.76 -5.36 -15.01
C ALA A 220 -5.23 -6.64 -14.33
N SER A 221 -6.10 -7.46 -13.71
CA SER A 221 -5.72 -8.74 -13.13
C SER A 221 -5.15 -9.73 -14.14
N ASP A 222 -5.61 -9.65 -15.41
CA ASP A 222 -5.15 -10.52 -16.51
C ASP A 222 -3.72 -10.26 -16.97
N SER A 223 -3.12 -9.13 -16.55
CA SER A 223 -1.78 -8.71 -16.98
C SER A 223 -0.72 -8.80 -15.89
N LEU A 224 -1.05 -9.37 -14.75
CA LEU A 224 -0.11 -9.44 -13.65
C LEU A 224 0.97 -10.48 -13.88
N THR A 225 2.21 -10.05 -13.82
CA THR A 225 3.38 -10.91 -13.66
C THR A 225 3.63 -11.14 -12.17
N PHE A 226 3.98 -12.35 -11.76
CA PHE A 226 4.15 -12.70 -10.35
C PHE A 226 5.60 -12.99 -9.99
N THR A 227 5.98 -12.54 -8.77
CA THR A 227 7.27 -12.85 -8.14
C THR A 227 7.07 -13.19 -6.66
N PRO A 228 7.93 -14.04 -6.04
CA PRO A 228 7.84 -14.30 -4.61
C PRO A 228 8.03 -13.04 -3.76
N LEU A 229 7.30 -12.96 -2.65
CA LEU A 229 7.54 -11.99 -1.58
C LEU A 229 8.40 -12.63 -0.49
N PHE A 230 9.43 -11.91 -0.06
CA PHE A 230 10.32 -12.33 1.02
C PHE A 230 10.02 -11.57 2.31
N ILE A 231 10.44 -12.13 3.42
CA ILE A 231 10.43 -11.49 4.73
C ILE A 231 11.87 -11.20 5.10
N ASN A 232 12.18 -9.93 5.37
CA ASN A 232 13.44 -9.58 6.00
C ASN A 232 13.36 -10.05 7.46
N PRO A 233 14.29 -10.92 7.93
CA PRO A 233 14.25 -11.46 9.28
C PRO A 233 14.44 -10.40 10.37
N ILE A 234 14.95 -9.23 10.02
CA ILE A 234 15.19 -8.12 10.94
C ILE A 234 14.49 -6.87 10.43
N SER A 235 13.65 -6.30 11.26
CA SER A 235 12.93 -5.06 10.94
C SER A 235 13.88 -3.89 10.68
N THR A 236 13.53 -3.06 9.71
CA THR A 236 14.24 -1.79 9.41
C THR A 236 13.50 -0.57 9.96
N ALA A 237 12.36 -0.75 10.65
CA ALA A 237 11.60 0.33 11.25
C ALA A 237 12.27 0.88 12.54
N PRO A 238 12.14 2.20 12.82
CA PRO A 238 12.88 2.85 13.92
C PRO A 238 12.49 2.37 15.32
N SER A 239 11.24 1.97 15.53
CA SER A 239 10.69 1.63 16.86
C SER A 239 10.55 0.14 17.11
N PHE A 240 11.20 -0.71 16.31
CA PHE A 240 11.09 -2.15 16.51
C PHE A 240 12.01 -2.67 17.62
N PRO A 241 11.54 -3.62 18.43
CA PRO A 241 12.43 -4.44 19.22
C PRO A 241 13.44 -5.14 18.31
N LEU A 242 14.71 -5.17 18.72
CA LEU A 242 15.76 -5.87 17.99
C LEU A 242 15.36 -7.35 17.82
N GLY A 243 15.38 -7.83 16.57
CA GLY A 243 15.15 -9.24 16.25
C GLY A 243 13.74 -9.59 15.76
N GLU A 244 12.81 -8.62 15.65
CA GLU A 244 11.52 -8.89 15.00
C GLU A 244 11.64 -8.87 13.47
N PRO A 245 10.90 -9.76 12.75
CA PRO A 245 10.81 -9.72 11.30
C PRO A 245 10.20 -8.41 10.80
N SER A 246 10.62 -7.96 9.63
CA SER A 246 10.06 -6.76 8.99
C SER A 246 8.60 -6.95 8.57
N ALA A 247 7.79 -5.93 8.81
CA ALA A 247 6.44 -5.82 8.26
C ALA A 247 6.43 -5.42 6.78
N GLU A 248 7.54 -4.98 6.23
CA GLU A 248 7.69 -4.47 4.86
C GLU A 248 7.68 -5.57 3.80
N TYR A 249 7.52 -5.19 2.54
CA TYR A 249 7.43 -6.11 1.40
C TYR A 249 8.73 -6.11 0.60
N PHE A 250 9.41 -7.24 0.59
CA PHE A 250 10.65 -7.46 -0.15
C PHE A 250 10.43 -8.38 -1.34
N ILE A 251 11.12 -8.09 -2.46
CA ILE A 251 11.19 -8.91 -3.66
C ILE A 251 12.65 -9.26 -3.97
N GLY A 252 12.87 -10.35 -4.71
CA GLY A 252 14.20 -10.77 -5.12
C GLY A 252 14.58 -10.18 -6.47
N VAL A 253 15.49 -9.23 -6.50
CA VAL A 253 16.14 -8.74 -7.71
C VAL A 253 17.46 -9.51 -7.89
N LYS A 254 17.68 -10.09 -9.07
CA LYS A 254 18.92 -10.83 -9.40
C LYS A 254 19.92 -10.01 -10.18
N SER A 255 19.41 -9.16 -11.06
CA SER A 255 20.24 -8.25 -11.87
C SER A 255 19.42 -7.03 -12.30
N ILE A 256 20.11 -6.00 -12.77
CA ILE A 256 19.51 -4.80 -13.34
C ILE A 256 19.99 -4.69 -14.78
N LYS A 257 19.09 -4.34 -15.71
CA LYS A 257 19.42 -4.08 -17.12
C LYS A 257 18.96 -2.66 -17.50
N VAL A 258 19.73 -2.04 -18.39
CA VAL A 258 19.33 -0.81 -19.08
C VAL A 258 19.33 -1.09 -20.57
N ASN A 259 18.18 -0.96 -21.25
CA ASN A 259 18.03 -1.36 -22.65
C ASN A 259 18.57 -2.78 -22.91
N GLU A 260 18.18 -3.76 -22.10
CA GLU A 260 18.58 -5.16 -22.19
C GLU A 260 20.06 -5.45 -21.87
N LYS A 261 20.89 -4.41 -21.68
CA LYS A 261 22.30 -4.57 -21.29
C LYS A 261 22.43 -4.69 -19.78
N ALA A 262 23.10 -5.73 -19.31
CA ALA A 262 23.33 -5.97 -17.90
C ALA A 262 24.20 -4.84 -17.29
N VAL A 263 23.76 -4.33 -16.15
CA VAL A 263 24.49 -3.34 -15.35
C VAL A 263 25.42 -4.10 -14.38
N PRO A 264 26.72 -3.80 -14.35
CA PRO A 264 27.65 -4.46 -13.45
C PRO A 264 27.45 -3.96 -12.01
N VAL A 265 26.66 -4.66 -11.22
CA VAL A 265 26.42 -4.38 -9.81
C VAL A 265 26.96 -5.50 -8.92
N ASN A 266 27.33 -5.16 -7.69
CA ASN A 266 27.65 -6.17 -6.69
C ASN A 266 26.36 -6.90 -6.28
N THR A 267 26.20 -8.15 -6.74
CA THR A 267 24.99 -8.95 -6.52
C THR A 267 24.74 -9.31 -5.06
N THR A 268 25.74 -9.24 -4.18
CA THR A 268 25.54 -9.47 -2.74
C THR A 268 24.64 -8.40 -2.11
N LEU A 269 24.63 -7.18 -2.65
CA LEU A 269 23.75 -6.09 -2.23
C LEU A 269 22.29 -6.34 -2.61
N LEU A 270 22.01 -7.16 -3.63
CA LEU A 270 20.68 -7.48 -4.09
C LEU A 270 19.97 -8.52 -3.20
N SER A 271 20.68 -9.16 -2.31
CA SER A 271 20.18 -10.17 -1.38
C SER A 271 20.16 -9.62 0.05
N ILE A 272 19.20 -10.07 0.85
CA ILE A 272 19.13 -9.76 2.28
C ILE A 272 20.10 -10.69 2.99
N ASN A 273 21.05 -10.15 3.75
CA ASN A 273 21.98 -10.93 4.56
C ASN A 273 21.37 -11.32 5.92
N ARG A 274 22.14 -12.01 6.76
CA ARG A 274 21.69 -12.48 8.08
C ARG A 274 21.40 -11.35 9.07
N GLU A 275 22.01 -10.20 8.89
CA GLU A 275 21.81 -8.98 9.67
C GLU A 275 20.64 -8.13 9.17
N GLY A 276 19.90 -8.62 8.16
CA GLY A 276 18.76 -7.92 7.58
C GLY A 276 19.15 -6.76 6.67
N VAL A 277 20.40 -6.71 6.21
CA VAL A 277 20.93 -5.66 5.33
C VAL A 277 20.91 -6.12 3.88
N GLY A 278 20.62 -5.21 2.94
CA GLY A 278 20.57 -5.48 1.51
C GLY A 278 19.15 -5.71 0.99
N GLY A 279 19.06 -6.27 -0.21
CA GLY A 279 17.79 -6.62 -0.85
C GLY A 279 17.02 -5.45 -1.43
N THR A 280 15.80 -5.73 -1.88
CA THR A 280 14.90 -4.76 -2.53
C THR A 280 13.54 -4.75 -1.85
N LYS A 281 13.10 -3.58 -1.37
CA LYS A 281 11.75 -3.37 -0.80
C LYS A 281 10.91 -2.40 -1.61
N ILE A 282 9.60 -2.46 -1.39
CA ILE A 282 8.61 -1.58 -2.01
C ILE A 282 8.09 -0.59 -0.96
N SER A 283 8.03 0.70 -1.30
CA SER A 283 7.65 1.77 -0.39
C SER A 283 6.73 2.80 -1.07
N THR A 284 5.72 3.26 -0.36
CA THR A 284 4.89 4.41 -0.76
C THR A 284 5.29 5.70 -0.05
N VAL A 285 6.14 5.63 0.96
CA VAL A 285 6.61 6.80 1.72
C VAL A 285 7.88 7.42 1.15
N ASN A 286 8.65 6.66 0.36
CA ASN A 286 9.75 7.18 -0.42
C ASN A 286 9.20 7.71 -1.75
N PRO A 287 9.31 9.00 -2.07
CA PRO A 287 8.77 9.54 -3.33
C PRO A 287 9.41 8.89 -4.57
N TYR A 288 10.71 8.68 -4.56
CA TYR A 288 11.51 8.12 -5.65
C TYR A 288 12.25 6.87 -5.21
N THR A 289 12.66 6.06 -6.18
CA THR A 289 13.51 4.89 -5.91
C THR A 289 14.87 5.31 -5.38
N VAL A 290 15.23 4.73 -4.22
CA VAL A 290 16.51 4.95 -3.57
C VAL A 290 17.41 3.76 -3.87
N LEU A 291 18.63 4.03 -4.34
CA LEU A 291 19.64 3.01 -4.65
C LEU A 291 20.85 3.21 -3.76
N GLU A 292 21.43 2.13 -3.25
CA GLU A 292 22.75 2.15 -2.62
C GLU A 292 23.79 2.78 -3.58
N ALA A 293 24.76 3.50 -3.05
CA ALA A 293 25.66 4.37 -3.83
C ALA A 293 26.36 3.70 -5.01
N SER A 294 26.83 2.46 -4.86
CA SER A 294 27.50 1.75 -5.96
C SER A 294 26.51 1.27 -7.03
N ILE A 295 25.30 0.86 -6.64
CA ILE A 295 24.20 0.50 -7.53
C ILE A 295 23.72 1.76 -8.27
N PHE A 296 23.54 2.88 -7.55
CA PHE A 296 23.16 4.15 -8.13
C PHE A 296 24.14 4.59 -9.22
N LYS A 297 25.43 4.57 -8.92
CA LYS A 297 26.49 4.91 -9.88
C LYS A 297 26.44 4.03 -11.12
N ALA A 298 26.39 2.72 -10.96
CA ALA A 298 26.40 1.79 -12.09
C ALA A 298 25.15 1.93 -12.98
N VAL A 299 23.94 2.07 -12.38
CA VAL A 299 22.67 2.23 -13.11
C VAL A 299 22.65 3.56 -13.85
N THR A 300 23.05 4.65 -13.20
CA THR A 300 23.06 5.98 -13.82
C THR A 300 24.09 6.11 -14.93
N GLU A 301 25.30 5.54 -14.78
CA GLU A 301 26.31 5.50 -15.85
C GLU A 301 25.81 4.70 -17.06
N ALA A 302 25.20 3.53 -16.85
CA ALA A 302 24.59 2.76 -17.94
C ALA A 302 23.47 3.52 -18.65
N PHE A 303 22.58 4.18 -17.87
CA PHE A 303 21.50 4.97 -18.43
C PHE A 303 22.01 6.17 -19.24
N ILE A 304 23.02 6.91 -18.75
CA ILE A 304 23.64 8.05 -19.44
C ILE A 304 24.24 7.58 -20.78
N ASN A 305 24.96 6.45 -20.80
CA ASN A 305 25.56 5.92 -22.02
C ASN A 305 24.49 5.53 -23.06
N GLU A 306 23.41 4.88 -22.65
CA GLU A 306 22.30 4.53 -23.53
C GLU A 306 21.51 5.77 -24.02
N ALA A 307 21.36 6.80 -23.17
CA ALA A 307 20.75 8.08 -23.54
C ALA A 307 21.62 8.83 -24.58
N ALA A 308 22.93 8.89 -24.37
CA ALA A 308 23.87 9.51 -25.30
C ALA A 308 23.84 8.84 -26.69
N ALA A 309 23.73 7.51 -26.74
CA ALA A 309 23.57 6.74 -28.00
C ALA A 309 22.29 7.11 -28.78
N ARG A 310 21.31 7.72 -28.09
CA ARG A 310 20.06 8.24 -28.67
C ARG A 310 20.07 9.78 -28.90
N ASN A 311 21.23 10.42 -28.81
CA ASN A 311 21.40 11.87 -28.89
C ASN A 311 20.60 12.64 -27.80
N ILE A 312 20.38 12.04 -26.65
CA ILE A 312 19.77 12.69 -25.49
C ILE A 312 20.88 13.37 -24.68
N SER A 313 20.85 14.72 -24.65
CA SER A 313 21.90 15.52 -24.05
C SER A 313 21.73 15.64 -22.53
N ARG A 314 22.79 15.33 -21.78
CA ARG A 314 22.83 15.55 -20.34
C ARG A 314 22.91 17.05 -20.01
N VAL A 315 22.24 17.44 -18.90
CA VAL A 315 22.31 18.78 -18.31
C VAL A 315 22.69 18.69 -16.83
N ALA A 316 22.88 19.82 -16.17
CA ALA A 316 23.16 19.86 -14.74
C ALA A 316 22.06 19.19 -13.92
N GLY A 317 22.42 18.52 -12.83
CA GLY A 317 21.47 17.94 -11.90
C GLY A 317 20.59 18.99 -11.24
N VAL A 318 19.34 18.62 -10.93
CA VAL A 318 18.38 19.43 -10.18
C VAL A 318 17.94 18.65 -8.95
N ALA A 319 18.28 19.16 -7.77
CA ALA A 319 17.99 18.45 -6.52
C ALA A 319 16.52 18.02 -6.42
N PRO A 320 16.23 16.77 -5.96
CA PRO A 320 17.17 15.82 -5.39
C PRO A 320 17.87 14.90 -6.43
N PHE A 321 17.74 15.17 -7.74
CA PHE A 321 18.24 14.32 -8.82
C PHE A 321 19.64 14.74 -9.27
N GLU A 322 20.51 13.75 -9.40
CA GLU A 322 21.89 13.97 -9.89
C GLU A 322 22.03 13.83 -11.41
N VAL A 323 21.07 13.17 -12.06
CA VAL A 323 21.10 12.87 -13.50
C VAL A 323 19.91 13.45 -14.20
N CYS A 324 20.14 14.52 -14.99
CA CYS A 324 19.11 15.22 -15.74
C CYS A 324 19.51 15.37 -17.22
N PHE A 325 18.49 15.53 -18.07
CA PHE A 325 18.64 15.62 -19.52
C PHE A 325 17.78 16.77 -20.06
N SER A 326 18.23 17.33 -21.19
CA SER A 326 17.42 18.29 -21.95
C SER A 326 16.22 17.55 -22.56
N SER A 327 15.02 18.11 -22.39
CA SER A 327 13.78 17.56 -22.98
C SER A 327 13.72 17.71 -24.51
N ARG A 328 14.53 18.59 -25.12
CA ARG A 328 14.43 19.02 -26.53
C ARG A 328 14.49 17.86 -27.54
N ASN A 329 15.30 16.84 -27.28
CA ASN A 329 15.47 15.68 -28.17
C ASN A 329 14.80 14.41 -27.63
N ILE A 330 13.93 14.55 -26.62
CA ILE A 330 13.22 13.42 -26.04
C ILE A 330 11.79 13.43 -26.57
N GLY A 331 11.46 12.44 -27.40
CA GLY A 331 10.09 12.24 -27.88
C GLY A 331 9.16 11.81 -26.76
N SER A 332 7.87 11.99 -26.97
CA SER A 332 6.83 11.48 -26.07
C SER A 332 6.21 10.21 -26.66
N THR A 333 6.01 9.22 -25.82
CA THR A 333 5.31 7.98 -26.15
C THR A 333 4.17 7.75 -25.16
N ARG A 334 3.31 6.78 -25.45
CA ARG A 334 2.29 6.35 -24.47
C ARG A 334 2.89 5.89 -23.14
N LEU A 335 4.11 5.38 -23.16
CA LEU A 335 4.83 4.91 -21.97
C LEU A 335 5.71 6.02 -21.35
N GLY A 336 5.45 7.28 -21.65
CA GLY A 336 6.18 8.43 -21.19
C GLY A 336 7.30 8.87 -22.14
N ALA A 337 8.32 9.51 -21.60
CA ALA A 337 9.48 9.99 -22.35
C ALA A 337 10.20 8.85 -23.08
N ALA A 338 10.61 9.07 -24.34
CA ALA A 338 11.29 8.09 -25.20
C ALA A 338 12.77 7.96 -24.79
N VAL A 339 13.01 7.40 -23.62
CA VAL A 339 14.33 7.20 -23.01
C VAL A 339 14.67 5.71 -22.88
N PRO A 340 15.90 5.33 -22.51
CA PRO A 340 16.22 3.96 -22.13
C PRO A 340 15.30 3.47 -21.02
N TRP A 341 14.88 2.20 -21.09
CA TRP A 341 14.13 1.58 -19.98
C TRP A 341 15.07 0.84 -19.03
N ILE A 342 14.59 0.65 -17.82
CA ILE A 342 15.31 -0.07 -16.77
C ILE A 342 14.53 -1.32 -16.41
N ASP A 343 15.18 -2.50 -16.42
CA ASP A 343 14.59 -3.76 -16.01
C ASP A 343 15.20 -4.22 -14.68
N LEU A 344 14.34 -4.44 -13.71
CA LEU A 344 14.69 -5.20 -12.51
C LEU A 344 14.38 -6.67 -12.79
N VAL A 345 15.41 -7.46 -13.07
CA VAL A 345 15.29 -8.90 -13.34
C VAL A 345 15.07 -9.63 -12.02
N LEU A 346 14.02 -10.43 -11.94
CA LEU A 346 13.54 -11.06 -10.72
C LEU A 346 13.97 -12.53 -10.60
N GLN A 347 13.05 -13.48 -10.42
CA GLN A 347 13.38 -14.87 -10.16
C GLN A 347 14.10 -15.61 -11.31
N ASN A 348 13.90 -15.16 -12.55
CA ASN A 348 14.58 -15.65 -13.75
C ASN A 348 14.62 -14.54 -14.82
N GLU A 349 15.33 -14.80 -15.94
CA GLU A 349 15.55 -13.80 -17.00
C GLU A 349 14.26 -13.38 -17.74
N ASP A 350 13.22 -14.21 -17.72
CA ASP A 350 11.93 -13.93 -18.38
C ASP A 350 10.98 -13.13 -17.49
N VAL A 351 11.28 -13.00 -16.19
CA VAL A 351 10.47 -12.27 -15.23
C VAL A 351 11.22 -11.03 -14.74
N PHE A 352 10.78 -9.89 -15.24
CA PHE A 352 11.37 -8.60 -14.91
C PHE A 352 10.30 -7.54 -14.73
N TRP A 353 10.59 -6.57 -13.86
CA TRP A 353 9.78 -5.36 -13.71
C TRP A 353 10.41 -4.26 -14.56
N ARG A 354 9.74 -3.91 -15.66
CA ARG A 354 10.21 -2.87 -16.59
C ARG A 354 9.73 -1.49 -16.16
N ILE A 355 10.67 -0.57 -16.01
CA ILE A 355 10.43 0.83 -15.68
C ILE A 355 10.64 1.66 -16.93
N PHE A 356 9.53 2.16 -17.48
CA PHE A 356 9.51 2.99 -18.68
C PHE A 356 9.70 4.48 -18.34
N GLY A 357 9.82 5.33 -19.37
CA GLY A 357 9.99 6.76 -19.23
C GLY A 357 8.95 7.45 -18.34
N ALA A 358 7.71 6.98 -18.33
CA ALA A 358 6.66 7.50 -17.44
C ALA A 358 6.98 7.33 -15.94
N ASN A 359 7.75 6.30 -15.58
CA ASN A 359 8.12 5.99 -14.20
C ASN A 359 9.62 6.13 -13.94
N SER A 360 10.44 6.45 -14.97
CA SER A 360 11.86 6.73 -14.79
C SER A 360 12.23 8.19 -14.88
N MET A 361 11.45 9.02 -15.61
CA MET A 361 11.78 10.42 -15.87
C MET A 361 10.81 11.37 -15.18
N VAL A 362 11.33 12.25 -14.35
CA VAL A 362 10.59 13.30 -13.65
C VAL A 362 10.79 14.63 -14.40
N GLU A 363 9.70 15.25 -14.82
CA GLU A 363 9.72 16.60 -15.39
C GLU A 363 9.89 17.60 -14.24
N VAL A 364 11.05 18.27 -14.20
CA VAL A 364 11.32 19.31 -13.20
C VAL A 364 10.98 20.69 -13.71
N ASN A 365 11.00 20.88 -15.04
CA ASN A 365 10.46 22.01 -15.78
C ASN A 365 10.34 21.65 -17.27
N SER A 366 9.84 22.57 -18.11
CA SER A 366 9.60 22.34 -19.54
C SER A 366 10.84 21.90 -20.34
N ASP A 367 12.04 22.28 -19.90
CA ASP A 367 13.30 22.03 -20.62
C ASP A 367 14.12 20.87 -20.04
N VAL A 368 13.75 20.36 -18.85
CA VAL A 368 14.57 19.40 -18.09
C VAL A 368 13.76 18.23 -17.57
N LEU A 369 14.18 17.03 -17.94
CA LEU A 369 13.74 15.75 -17.40
C LEU A 369 14.86 15.12 -16.58
N CYS A 370 14.58 14.72 -15.35
CA CYS A 370 15.57 14.08 -14.48
C CYS A 370 15.22 12.60 -14.24
N LEU A 371 16.23 11.76 -14.10
CA LEU A 371 16.07 10.36 -13.74
C LEU A 371 15.56 10.29 -12.29
N GLY A 372 14.37 9.73 -12.10
CA GLY A 372 13.65 9.65 -10.82
C GLY A 372 14.21 8.60 -9.86
N PHE A 373 15.52 8.52 -9.76
CA PHE A 373 16.28 7.65 -8.86
C PHE A 373 17.23 8.52 -8.04
N VAL A 374 17.36 8.23 -6.76
CA VAL A 374 18.18 9.02 -5.85
C VAL A 374 19.23 8.14 -5.16
N ASN A 375 20.36 8.77 -4.85
CA ASN A 375 21.48 8.14 -4.18
C ASN A 375 21.16 7.94 -2.69
N GLY A 376 21.14 6.70 -2.24
CA GLY A 376 20.88 6.31 -0.85
C GLY A 376 22.12 6.30 0.04
N GLY A 377 23.27 6.74 -0.49
CA GLY A 377 24.54 6.73 0.24
C GLY A 377 25.18 5.34 0.31
N ALA A 378 26.31 5.28 0.99
CA ALA A 378 27.00 4.03 1.25
C ALA A 378 26.39 3.30 2.44
N ASN A 379 26.26 1.98 2.34
CA ASN A 379 25.81 1.09 3.42
C ASN A 379 24.40 1.37 3.97
N PRO A 380 23.38 1.66 3.14
CA PRO A 380 22.01 1.74 3.63
C PRO A 380 21.53 0.35 4.10
N ARG A 381 20.54 0.31 5.00
CA ARG A 381 19.99 -0.97 5.46
C ARG A 381 19.36 -1.79 4.33
N THR A 382 18.72 -1.13 3.37
CA THR A 382 18.11 -1.76 2.18
C THR A 382 18.78 -1.18 0.94
N SER A 383 19.30 -2.04 0.08
CA SER A 383 20.08 -1.60 -1.10
C SER A 383 19.23 -0.94 -2.17
N ILE A 384 17.98 -1.38 -2.36
CA ILE A 384 17.04 -0.82 -3.32
C ILE A 384 15.70 -0.61 -2.62
N VAL A 385 15.20 0.63 -2.62
CA VAL A 385 13.85 0.96 -2.17
C VAL A 385 13.06 1.47 -3.36
N ILE A 386 12.15 0.66 -3.92
CA ILE A 386 11.28 1.07 -5.01
C ILE A 386 10.28 2.09 -4.47
N GLY A 387 10.37 3.34 -4.92
CA GLY A 387 9.57 4.45 -4.44
C GLY A 387 8.22 4.62 -5.13
N GLY A 388 7.39 5.51 -4.58
CA GLY A 388 6.03 5.72 -5.04
C GLY A 388 5.91 6.12 -6.51
N TYR A 389 6.83 6.96 -7.01
CA TYR A 389 6.87 7.38 -8.41
C TYR A 389 6.98 6.20 -9.39
N GLN A 390 7.78 5.17 -9.04
CA GLN A 390 7.93 3.97 -9.85
C GLN A 390 6.69 3.05 -9.79
N LEU A 391 5.84 3.23 -8.77
CA LEU A 391 4.59 2.46 -8.62
C LEU A 391 3.40 3.12 -9.34
N GLU A 392 3.52 4.37 -9.80
CA GLU A 392 2.42 5.09 -10.46
C GLU A 392 2.00 4.40 -11.75
N ASN A 393 0.69 4.35 -11.99
CA ASN A 393 0.09 3.66 -13.13
C ASN A 393 0.51 2.18 -13.27
N ASN A 394 0.93 1.57 -12.16
CA ASN A 394 1.13 0.14 -11.97
C ASN A 394 0.03 -0.41 -11.06
N LEU A 395 -0.59 -1.51 -11.45
CA LEU A 395 -1.34 -2.31 -10.51
C LEU A 395 -0.37 -3.23 -9.79
N VAL A 396 -0.23 -3.07 -8.49
CA VAL A 396 0.65 -3.87 -7.63
C VAL A 396 -0.19 -4.64 -6.62
N GLN A 397 -0.26 -5.96 -6.77
CA GLN A 397 -1.06 -6.85 -5.93
C GLN A 397 -0.19 -7.60 -4.94
N PHE A 398 -0.52 -7.48 -3.67
CA PHE A 398 0.11 -8.19 -2.56
C PHE A 398 -0.76 -9.38 -2.15
N ASP A 399 -0.44 -10.57 -2.63
CA ASP A 399 -1.10 -11.82 -2.24
C ASP A 399 -0.38 -12.42 -1.04
N LEU A 400 -0.79 -12.01 0.16
CA LEU A 400 -0.17 -12.42 1.42
C LEU A 400 -0.48 -13.87 1.79
N ALA A 401 -1.57 -14.42 1.24
CA ALA A 401 -1.93 -15.82 1.45
C ALA A 401 -1.00 -16.77 0.67
N SER A 402 -0.52 -16.33 -0.50
CA SER A 402 0.38 -17.10 -1.36
C SER A 402 1.83 -16.59 -1.33
N SER A 403 2.14 -15.59 -0.51
CA SER A 403 3.46 -14.95 -0.38
C SER A 403 4.06 -14.53 -1.73
N ARG A 404 3.26 -13.85 -2.55
CA ARG A 404 3.69 -13.38 -3.87
C ARG A 404 3.20 -11.96 -4.18
N LEU A 405 3.96 -11.26 -5.00
CA LEU A 405 3.63 -9.97 -5.58
C LEU A 405 3.20 -10.17 -7.02
N GLY A 406 2.07 -9.57 -7.40
CA GLY A 406 1.68 -9.39 -8.81
C GLY A 406 1.89 -7.92 -9.22
N PHE A 407 2.43 -7.68 -10.40
CA PHE A 407 2.65 -6.32 -10.91
C PHE A 407 2.39 -6.26 -12.41
N SER A 408 1.95 -5.10 -12.91
CA SER A 408 1.62 -4.90 -14.31
C SER A 408 2.73 -4.24 -15.14
N SER A 409 3.84 -3.85 -14.52
CA SER A 409 4.87 -2.93 -15.05
C SER A 409 4.33 -1.56 -15.45
N THR A 410 3.24 -1.47 -16.18
CA THR A 410 2.47 -0.23 -16.41
C THR A 410 1.12 -0.53 -17.05
N LEU A 411 0.09 0.21 -16.67
CA LEU A 411 -1.23 0.18 -17.30
C LEU A 411 -1.29 1.04 -18.57
N LEU A 412 -0.33 1.96 -18.76
CA LEU A 412 -0.29 2.86 -19.91
C LEU A 412 -0.22 2.09 -21.24
N GLY A 413 0.49 0.97 -21.27
CA GLY A 413 0.52 0.07 -22.43
C GLY A 413 -0.84 -0.53 -22.81
N ARG A 414 -1.74 -0.65 -21.85
CA ARG A 414 -3.12 -1.14 -22.02
C ARG A 414 -4.14 -0.01 -22.22
N GLN A 415 -3.68 1.21 -22.49
CA GLN A 415 -4.51 2.40 -22.74
C GLN A 415 -5.41 2.78 -21.55
N THR A 416 -4.96 2.48 -20.34
CA THR A 416 -5.64 2.90 -19.10
C THR A 416 -4.63 3.37 -18.07
N THR A 417 -5.11 3.93 -16.97
CA THR A 417 -4.31 4.46 -15.87
C THR A 417 -4.97 4.11 -14.53
N CYS A 418 -4.24 4.27 -13.44
CA CYS A 418 -4.80 4.10 -12.09
C CYS A 418 -5.89 5.13 -11.76
N ALA A 419 -5.91 6.27 -12.47
CA ALA A 419 -6.96 7.29 -12.35
C ALA A 419 -8.29 6.89 -13.01
N ASN A 420 -8.30 5.82 -13.79
CA ASN A 420 -9.48 5.39 -14.54
C ASN A 420 -10.37 4.38 -13.79
N PHE A 421 -10.14 4.17 -12.49
CA PHE A 421 -11.12 3.46 -11.67
C PHE A 421 -12.36 4.32 -11.47
N ASN A 422 -13.53 3.76 -11.75
CA ASN A 422 -14.77 4.49 -11.65
C ASN A 422 -15.30 4.50 -10.20
N PHE A 423 -15.15 5.62 -9.50
CA PHE A 423 -15.65 5.80 -8.15
C PHE A 423 -17.14 6.19 -8.08
N THR A 424 -17.86 6.26 -9.20
CA THR A 424 -19.32 6.45 -9.18
C THR A 424 -19.98 5.14 -8.79
N SER A 425 -20.91 5.19 -7.83
CA SER A 425 -21.77 4.05 -7.50
C SER A 425 -22.84 3.92 -8.57
N ASN A 426 -22.97 2.75 -9.16
CA ASN A 426 -24.20 2.37 -9.83
C ASN A 426 -25.16 1.91 -8.73
N ALA A 427 -25.96 2.82 -8.19
CA ALA A 427 -27.01 2.55 -7.22
C ALA A 427 -28.17 1.76 -7.83
#